data_7ac9c94f6c59a5ec08f55246ca7fe653
#
_entry.id   7ac9c94f6c59a5ec08f55246ca7fe653
#
_cell.length_a   1.000
_cell.length_b   1.000
_cell.length_c   1.000
_cell.angle_alpha   90.00
_cell.angle_beta   90.00
_cell.angle_gamma   90.00
#
_symmetry.space_group_name_H-M   'P 1'
#
loop_
_entity.id
_entity.type
_entity.pdbx_description
1 polymer ?
#
loop_
_entity_poly.entity_id
_entity_poly.type
_entity_poly.pdbx_seq_one_letter_code
_entity_poly.pdbx_strand_id
1 'polypeptide(L)'
;GVASASRSIARYLGKSWHERAYTCGLLHDIGKVARFKLDEDDGTTVFLNDSQTSLDQKISLIQAEVINQSPRHDYLGYLICKNWGLSKYVEGVVRWHHEPNPERRQKIASEETNELIDLVMLANWIVNDKEFGFSGHECSEKPSDALLSRLNIHPTHIEHISASVDTELEMTEDFCKMLD
;
A
#
# COMPACT_ATOMS: atom_id res chain seq x y z
N GLY A 1 -6.93 -6.03 -4.19
CA GLY A 1 -7.71 -4.88 -3.68
C GLY A 1 -7.02 -3.57 -3.96
N VAL A 2 -5.84 -3.31 -3.35
CA VAL A 2 -5.16 -1.97 -3.42
C VAL A 2 -4.84 -1.53 -4.85
N ALA A 3 -4.49 -2.44 -5.76
CA ALA A 3 -4.27 -2.12 -7.18
C ALA A 3 -5.53 -1.55 -7.84
N SER A 4 -6.66 -2.24 -7.70
CA SER A 4 -7.96 -1.83 -8.26
C SER A 4 -8.44 -0.53 -7.63
N ALA A 5 -8.32 -0.39 -6.31
CA ALA A 5 -8.63 0.84 -5.59
C ALA A 5 -7.78 2.02 -6.06
N SER A 6 -6.47 1.84 -6.21
CA SER A 6 -5.55 2.89 -6.69
C SER A 6 -5.94 3.38 -8.08
N ARG A 7 -6.31 2.47 -9.00
CA ARG A 7 -6.79 2.82 -10.34
C ARG A 7 -8.11 3.58 -10.28
N SER A 8 -9.06 3.10 -9.48
CA SER A 8 -10.37 3.75 -9.30
C SER A 8 -10.22 5.18 -8.79
N ILE A 9 -9.43 5.37 -7.72
CA ILE A 9 -9.17 6.69 -7.16
C ILE A 9 -8.50 7.61 -8.18
N ALA A 10 -7.48 7.13 -8.90
CA ALA A 10 -6.80 7.91 -9.93
C ALA A 10 -7.76 8.35 -11.05
N ARG A 11 -8.68 7.49 -11.48
CA ARG A 11 -9.73 7.81 -12.46
C ARG A 11 -10.71 8.85 -11.91
N TYR A 12 -11.17 8.66 -10.67
CA TYR A 12 -12.04 9.63 -9.99
C TYR A 12 -11.43 11.04 -9.93
N LEU A 13 -10.11 11.11 -9.69
CA LEU A 13 -9.36 12.36 -9.68
C LEU A 13 -8.97 12.88 -11.07
N GLY A 14 -9.39 12.22 -12.15
CA GLY A 14 -9.08 12.60 -13.53
C GLY A 14 -7.60 12.48 -13.90
N LYS A 15 -6.84 11.61 -13.23
CA LYS A 15 -5.43 11.42 -13.48
C LYS A 15 -5.19 10.52 -14.70
N SER A 16 -4.38 10.98 -15.66
CA SER A 16 -4.04 10.21 -16.86
C SER A 16 -3.17 8.98 -16.58
N TRP A 17 -2.49 8.95 -15.43
CA TRP A 17 -1.59 7.87 -15.02
C TRP A 17 -2.28 6.78 -14.15
N HIS A 18 -3.60 6.56 -14.30
CA HIS A 18 -4.35 5.58 -13.52
C HIS A 18 -3.83 4.13 -13.66
N GLU A 19 -3.25 3.74 -14.79
CA GLU A 19 -2.63 2.42 -14.95
C GLU A 19 -1.29 2.31 -14.20
N ARG A 20 -0.55 3.42 -14.05
CA ARG A 20 0.62 3.45 -13.16
C ARG A 20 0.19 3.31 -11.70
N ALA A 21 -0.93 3.94 -11.31
CA ALA A 21 -1.49 3.79 -9.97
C ALA A 21 -1.86 2.33 -9.68
N TYR A 22 -2.46 1.63 -10.65
CA TYR A 22 -2.73 0.19 -10.55
C TYR A 22 -1.44 -0.60 -10.30
N THR A 23 -0.41 -0.39 -11.11
CA THR A 23 0.87 -1.09 -10.98
C THR A 23 1.54 -0.81 -9.64
N CYS A 24 1.52 0.45 -9.20
CA CYS A 24 2.04 0.84 -7.89
C CYS A 24 1.28 0.17 -6.75
N GLY A 25 -0.06 0.19 -6.79
CA GLY A 25 -0.91 -0.49 -5.81
C GLY A 25 -0.75 -2.01 -5.81
N LEU A 26 -0.41 -2.62 -6.96
CA LEU A 26 -0.13 -4.06 -7.05
C LEU A 26 1.17 -4.44 -6.34
N LEU A 27 2.19 -3.61 -6.48
CA LEU A 27 3.55 -3.92 -6.03
C LEU A 27 3.91 -3.29 -4.68
N HIS A 28 3.07 -2.40 -4.10
CA HIS A 28 3.43 -1.63 -2.91
C HIS A 28 3.96 -2.50 -1.75
N ASP A 29 3.40 -3.67 -1.59
CA ASP A 29 3.69 -4.64 -0.52
C ASP A 29 4.55 -5.83 -0.96
N ILE A 30 5.23 -5.78 -2.11
CA ILE A 30 6.04 -6.89 -2.63
C ILE A 30 7.09 -7.38 -1.62
N GLY A 31 7.54 -6.51 -0.74
CA GLY A 31 8.47 -6.87 0.33
C GLY A 31 7.89 -7.81 1.37
N LYS A 32 6.57 -7.83 1.59
CA LYS A 32 5.91 -8.83 2.47
C LYS A 32 6.03 -10.23 1.88
N VAL A 33 5.83 -10.35 0.57
CA VAL A 33 6.00 -11.63 -0.15
C VAL A 33 7.43 -12.13 -0.03
N ALA A 34 8.41 -11.23 -0.18
CA ALA A 34 9.82 -11.59 -0.02
C ALA A 34 10.14 -12.04 1.40
N ARG A 35 9.61 -11.38 2.42
CA ARG A 35 9.80 -11.76 3.82
C ARG A 35 9.20 -13.13 4.11
N PHE A 36 7.97 -13.35 3.68
CA PHE A 36 7.32 -14.65 3.82
C PHE A 36 8.14 -15.77 3.16
N LYS A 37 8.68 -15.51 1.96
CA LYS A 37 9.51 -16.48 1.25
C LYS A 37 10.85 -16.75 1.95
N LEU A 38 11.48 -15.73 2.51
CA LEU A 38 12.69 -15.89 3.32
C LEU A 38 12.44 -16.75 4.56
N ASP A 39 11.34 -16.50 5.26
CA ASP A 39 10.95 -17.33 6.42
C ASP A 39 10.76 -18.79 6.02
N GLU A 40 10.12 -19.07 4.89
CA GLU A 40 9.93 -20.43 4.37
C GLU A 40 11.27 -21.10 4.04
N ASP A 41 12.18 -20.41 3.36
CA ASP A 41 13.45 -20.95 2.92
C ASP A 41 14.43 -21.18 4.10
N ASP A 42 14.41 -20.29 5.10
CA ASP A 42 15.31 -20.36 6.27
C ASP A 42 14.69 -21.11 7.46
N GLY A 43 13.42 -21.51 7.38
CA GLY A 43 12.69 -22.15 8.46
C GLY A 43 12.44 -21.22 9.66
N THR A 44 12.35 -19.92 9.42
CA THR A 44 12.10 -18.90 10.44
C THR A 44 10.62 -18.49 10.45
N THR A 45 10.24 -17.66 11.40
CA THR A 45 8.87 -17.15 11.57
C THR A 45 8.85 -15.63 11.81
N VAL A 46 9.83 -14.91 11.28
CA VAL A 46 10.00 -13.48 11.55
C VAL A 46 8.79 -12.67 11.07
N PHE A 47 8.30 -12.95 9.87
CA PHE A 47 7.10 -12.29 9.34
C PHE A 47 5.84 -12.62 10.16
N LEU A 48 5.67 -13.88 10.56
CA LEU A 48 4.53 -14.30 11.38
C LEU A 48 4.59 -13.67 12.78
N ASN A 49 5.77 -13.56 13.37
CA ASN A 49 5.96 -12.90 14.66
C ASN A 49 5.61 -11.42 14.61
N ASP A 50 5.99 -10.72 13.52
CA ASP A 50 5.63 -9.32 13.34
C ASP A 50 4.12 -9.15 13.12
N SER A 51 3.50 -10.04 12.35
CA SER A 51 2.05 -10.06 12.17
C SER A 51 1.33 -10.30 13.51
N GLN A 52 1.80 -11.24 14.32
CA GLN A 52 1.24 -11.50 15.66
C GLN A 52 1.41 -10.29 16.58
N THR A 53 2.59 -9.67 16.59
CA THR A 53 2.85 -8.44 17.38
C THR A 53 1.91 -7.30 16.96
N SER A 54 1.69 -7.15 15.64
CA SER A 54 0.76 -6.16 15.09
C SER A 54 -0.67 -6.38 15.59
N LEU A 55 -1.17 -7.61 15.55
CA LEU A 55 -2.51 -7.99 16.02
C LEU A 55 -2.65 -7.78 17.54
N ASP A 56 -1.72 -8.31 18.33
CA ASP A 56 -1.78 -8.27 19.78
C ASP A 56 -1.74 -6.84 20.33
N GLN A 57 -0.93 -5.98 19.72
CA GLN A 57 -0.74 -4.58 20.16
C GLN A 57 -1.64 -3.60 19.41
N LYS A 58 -2.42 -4.05 18.41
CA LYS A 58 -3.27 -3.20 17.56
C LYS A 58 -2.50 -2.04 16.91
N ILE A 59 -1.35 -2.35 16.35
CA ILE A 59 -0.47 -1.42 15.65
C ILE A 59 -0.32 -1.84 14.19
N SER A 60 0.20 -0.95 13.34
CA SER A 60 0.50 -1.32 11.95
C SER A 60 1.65 -2.32 11.86
N LEU A 61 1.69 -3.12 10.78
CA LEU A 61 2.78 -4.08 10.57
C LEU A 61 4.16 -3.40 10.57
N ILE A 62 4.27 -2.21 9.96
CA ILE A 62 5.53 -1.47 9.93
C ILE A 62 6.01 -1.06 11.34
N GLN A 63 5.09 -0.78 12.25
CA GLN A 63 5.42 -0.50 13.66
C GLN A 63 5.87 -1.77 14.38
N ALA A 64 5.22 -2.90 14.14
CA ALA A 64 5.64 -4.20 14.67
C ALA A 64 7.05 -4.59 14.19
N GLU A 65 7.35 -4.39 12.90
CA GLU A 65 8.69 -4.60 12.34
C GLU A 65 9.77 -3.77 13.04
N VAL A 66 9.46 -2.51 13.38
CA VAL A 66 10.39 -1.65 14.12
C VAL A 66 10.57 -2.13 15.55
N ILE A 67 9.50 -2.51 16.25
CA ILE A 67 9.54 -3.02 17.63
C ILE A 67 10.38 -4.31 17.70
N ASN A 68 10.16 -5.23 16.79
CA ASN A 68 10.84 -6.51 16.74
C ASN A 68 12.23 -6.44 16.08
N GLN A 69 12.67 -5.24 15.66
CA GLN A 69 13.94 -5.02 14.96
C GLN A 69 14.10 -5.89 13.71
N SER A 70 12.99 -6.20 13.04
CA SER A 70 12.97 -7.01 11.84
C SER A 70 13.24 -6.18 10.58
N PRO A 71 13.63 -6.84 9.47
CA PRO A 71 13.77 -6.14 8.20
C PRO A 71 12.43 -5.55 7.74
N ARG A 72 12.39 -4.27 7.46
CA ARG A 72 11.18 -3.57 7.01
C ARG A 72 10.79 -4.01 5.59
N HIS A 73 9.52 -4.37 5.41
CA HIS A 73 9.02 -4.82 4.11
C HIS A 73 9.10 -3.74 3.02
N ASP A 74 8.88 -2.47 3.36
CA ASP A 74 8.98 -1.35 2.42
C ASP A 74 10.40 -1.18 1.87
N TYR A 75 11.41 -1.38 2.71
CA TYR A 75 12.81 -1.31 2.29
C TYR A 75 13.24 -2.53 1.46
N LEU A 76 12.84 -3.73 1.88
CA LEU A 76 13.11 -4.95 1.10
C LEU A 76 12.43 -4.89 -0.27
N GLY A 77 11.17 -4.48 -0.31
CA GLY A 77 10.44 -4.26 -1.56
C GLY A 77 11.15 -3.27 -2.49
N TYR A 78 11.63 -2.16 -1.94
CA TYR A 78 12.43 -1.19 -2.69
C TYR A 78 13.70 -1.82 -3.29
N LEU A 79 14.43 -2.63 -2.52
CA LEU A 79 15.64 -3.30 -3.02
C LEU A 79 15.32 -4.28 -4.16
N ILE A 80 14.20 -5.00 -4.05
CA ILE A 80 13.71 -5.90 -5.11
C ILE A 80 13.37 -5.10 -6.37
N CYS A 81 12.58 -4.04 -6.26
CA CYS A 81 12.19 -3.19 -7.39
C CYS A 81 13.43 -2.61 -8.09
N LYS A 82 14.39 -2.15 -7.31
CA LYS A 82 15.66 -1.62 -7.83
C LYS A 82 16.49 -2.68 -8.56
N ASN A 83 16.59 -3.89 -7.99
CA ASN A 83 17.32 -5.00 -8.59
C ASN A 83 16.68 -5.48 -9.90
N TRP A 84 15.35 -5.45 -9.98
CA TRP A 84 14.60 -5.80 -11.18
C TRP A 84 14.54 -4.67 -12.22
N GLY A 85 15.11 -3.50 -11.93
CA GLY A 85 15.12 -2.36 -12.85
C GLY A 85 13.73 -1.75 -13.08
N LEU A 86 12.85 -1.82 -12.08
CA LEU A 86 11.52 -1.23 -12.19
C LEU A 86 11.60 0.30 -12.24
N SER A 87 10.54 0.93 -12.66
CA SER A 87 10.49 2.38 -12.80
C SER A 87 10.62 3.12 -11.46
N LYS A 88 11.15 4.34 -11.50
CA LYS A 88 11.39 5.14 -10.29
C LYS A 88 10.13 5.48 -9.50
N TYR A 89 8.98 5.57 -10.15
CA TYR A 89 7.70 5.76 -9.46
C TYR A 89 7.29 4.50 -8.68
N VAL A 90 7.52 3.29 -9.21
CA VAL A 90 7.27 2.04 -8.45
C VAL A 90 8.24 1.93 -7.27
N GLU A 91 9.55 2.15 -7.50
CA GLU A 91 10.55 2.19 -6.42
C GLU A 91 10.15 3.16 -5.30
N GLY A 92 9.67 4.36 -5.69
CA GLY A 92 9.25 5.40 -4.74
C GLY A 92 8.01 5.00 -3.95
N VAL A 93 6.97 4.48 -4.61
CA VAL A 93 5.75 4.04 -3.92
C VAL A 93 6.04 2.88 -2.97
N VAL A 94 6.74 1.84 -3.43
CA VAL A 94 7.09 0.69 -2.58
C VAL A 94 7.90 1.12 -1.35
N ARG A 95 8.82 2.07 -1.52
CA ARG A 95 9.68 2.55 -0.41
C ARG A 95 8.95 3.42 0.60
N TRP A 96 7.98 4.23 0.14
CA TRP A 96 7.48 5.35 0.94
C TRP A 96 5.97 5.32 1.24
N HIS A 97 5.26 4.23 0.90
CA HIS A 97 3.81 4.14 1.15
C HIS A 97 3.41 4.08 2.64
N HIS A 98 4.38 4.05 3.55
CA HIS A 98 4.18 4.22 5.00
C HIS A 98 4.72 5.54 5.54
N GLU A 99 5.25 6.44 4.70
CA GLU A 99 5.76 7.74 5.15
C GLU A 99 4.80 8.87 4.75
N PRO A 100 3.97 9.37 5.68
CA PRO A 100 2.97 10.40 5.38
C PRO A 100 3.57 11.79 5.15
N ASN A 101 4.80 12.06 5.60
CA ASN A 101 5.46 13.34 5.43
C ASN A 101 6.32 13.36 4.16
N PRO A 102 5.92 14.13 3.10
CA PRO A 102 6.70 14.22 1.86
C PRO A 102 8.15 14.71 2.06
N GLU A 103 8.40 15.54 3.06
CA GLU A 103 9.74 16.07 3.34
C GLU A 103 10.74 14.97 3.78
N ARG A 104 10.22 13.87 4.31
CA ARG A 104 11.02 12.70 4.71
C ARG A 104 11.24 11.69 3.59
N ARG A 105 10.48 11.80 2.50
CA ARG A 105 10.61 10.95 1.32
C ARG A 105 11.83 11.38 0.52
N GLN A 106 12.88 10.57 0.55
CA GLN A 106 14.14 10.88 -0.11
C GLN A 106 14.17 10.33 -1.55
N LYS A 107 14.92 11.01 -2.43
CA LYS A 107 15.15 10.56 -3.82
C LYS A 107 13.88 10.34 -4.64
N ILE A 108 12.85 11.11 -4.36
CA ILE A 108 11.63 11.09 -5.16
C ILE A 108 11.91 11.67 -6.54
N ALA A 109 11.47 10.96 -7.59
CA ALA A 109 11.78 11.30 -8.97
C ALA A 109 11.00 12.53 -9.48
N SER A 110 9.78 12.75 -8.96
CA SER A 110 8.89 13.81 -9.43
C SER A 110 7.76 14.09 -8.45
N GLU A 111 7.07 15.20 -8.62
CA GLU A 111 5.84 15.53 -7.89
C GLU A 111 4.74 14.48 -8.14
N GLU A 112 4.62 14.00 -9.37
CA GLU A 112 3.70 12.91 -9.74
C GLU A 112 3.98 11.64 -8.90
N THR A 113 5.25 11.33 -8.61
CA THR A 113 5.58 10.19 -7.74
C THR A 113 5.11 10.42 -6.30
N ASN A 114 5.20 11.64 -5.78
CA ASN A 114 4.65 11.97 -4.46
C ASN A 114 3.12 11.83 -4.43
N GLU A 115 2.42 12.29 -5.48
CA GLU A 115 0.97 12.08 -5.61
C GLU A 115 0.62 10.58 -5.65
N LEU A 116 1.39 9.76 -6.40
CA LEU A 116 1.20 8.31 -6.45
C LEU A 116 1.38 7.64 -5.08
N ILE A 117 2.37 8.07 -4.30
CA ILE A 117 2.57 7.57 -2.93
C ILE A 117 1.34 7.89 -2.08
N ASP A 118 0.90 9.15 -2.05
CA ASP A 118 -0.26 9.58 -1.27
C ASP A 118 -1.54 8.85 -1.73
N LEU A 119 -1.71 8.65 -3.02
CA LEU A 119 -2.86 7.94 -3.58
C LEU A 119 -2.86 6.46 -3.18
N VAL A 120 -1.71 5.78 -3.23
CA VAL A 120 -1.62 4.37 -2.79
C VAL A 120 -1.82 4.25 -1.29
N MET A 121 -1.35 5.21 -0.48
CA MET A 121 -1.65 5.26 0.96
C MET A 121 -3.16 5.36 1.21
N LEU A 122 -3.86 6.24 0.47
CA LEU A 122 -5.32 6.36 0.57
C LEU A 122 -6.02 5.08 0.14
N ALA A 123 -5.61 4.48 -0.98
CA ALA A 123 -6.16 3.23 -1.48
C ALA A 123 -5.98 2.08 -0.48
N ASN A 124 -4.79 1.96 0.09
CA ASN A 124 -4.49 0.94 1.09
C ASN A 124 -5.35 1.11 2.35
N TRP A 125 -5.54 2.37 2.81
CA TRP A 125 -6.44 2.63 3.93
C TRP A 125 -7.89 2.22 3.59
N ILE A 126 -8.45 2.63 2.45
CA ILE A 126 -9.84 2.29 2.05
C ILE A 126 -10.04 0.78 1.99
N VAL A 127 -9.09 0.05 1.39
CA VAL A 127 -9.17 -1.42 1.25
C VAL A 127 -9.16 -2.12 2.61
N ASN A 128 -8.29 -1.65 3.53
CA ASN A 128 -8.23 -2.17 4.90
C ASN A 128 -9.47 -1.80 5.72
N ASP A 129 -9.99 -0.58 5.60
CA ASP A 129 -11.22 -0.12 6.26
C ASP A 129 -12.46 -0.94 5.83
N LYS A 130 -12.44 -1.45 4.59
CA LYS A 130 -13.45 -2.36 4.04
C LYS A 130 -13.20 -3.84 4.35
N GLU A 131 -12.15 -4.15 5.09
CA GLU A 131 -11.76 -5.54 5.42
C GLU A 131 -11.61 -6.43 4.17
N PHE A 132 -11.22 -5.85 3.02
CA PHE A 132 -11.04 -6.59 1.78
C PHE A 132 -9.70 -7.33 1.76
N GLY A 133 -9.74 -8.62 2.05
CA GLY A 133 -8.56 -9.48 2.19
C GLY A 133 -7.86 -9.28 3.54
N PHE A 134 -6.72 -9.94 3.70
CA PHE A 134 -5.90 -9.84 4.91
C PHE A 134 -4.45 -9.54 4.55
N SER A 135 -3.91 -8.48 5.08
CA SER A 135 -2.55 -7.99 4.76
C SER A 135 -1.53 -8.19 5.89
N GLY A 136 -1.87 -9.03 6.88
CA GLY A 136 -1.01 -9.31 8.03
C GLY A 136 -1.19 -8.36 9.22
N HIS A 137 -2.18 -7.46 9.16
CA HIS A 137 -2.54 -6.54 10.25
C HIS A 137 -4.01 -6.08 10.10
N GLU A 138 -4.61 -5.67 11.21
CA GLU A 138 -5.98 -5.15 11.27
C GLU A 138 -6.02 -3.62 11.44
N CYS A 139 -4.88 -2.99 11.69
CA CYS A 139 -4.81 -1.56 12.00
C CYS A 139 -4.26 -0.77 10.81
N SER A 140 -5.07 0.14 10.28
CA SER A 140 -4.63 1.12 9.28
C SER A 140 -4.90 2.54 9.78
N GLU A 141 -3.91 3.42 9.69
CA GLU A 141 -4.08 4.81 10.08
C GLU A 141 -4.93 5.54 9.04
N LYS A 142 -6.00 6.21 9.52
CA LYS A 142 -6.83 7.07 8.65
C LYS A 142 -5.97 8.15 8.00
N PRO A 143 -6.15 8.41 6.69
CA PRO A 143 -5.40 9.47 6.01
C PRO A 143 -5.63 10.82 6.66
N SER A 144 -4.54 11.57 6.84
CA SER A 144 -4.60 12.91 7.42
C SER A 144 -5.22 13.92 6.45
N ASP A 145 -5.80 15.01 6.97
CA ASP A 145 -6.29 16.11 6.15
C ASP A 145 -5.20 16.70 5.23
N ALA A 146 -3.95 16.66 5.67
CA ALA A 146 -2.80 17.10 4.87
C ALA A 146 -2.59 16.20 3.65
N LEU A 147 -2.74 14.87 3.78
CA LEU A 147 -2.66 13.94 2.65
C LEU A 147 -3.81 14.19 1.67
N LEU A 148 -5.04 14.33 2.18
CA LEU A 148 -6.21 14.61 1.35
C LEU A 148 -6.06 15.93 0.59
N SER A 149 -5.55 16.96 1.26
CA SER A 149 -5.30 18.27 0.63
C SER A 149 -4.28 18.18 -0.50
N ARG A 150 -3.21 17.38 -0.36
CA ARG A 150 -2.23 17.17 -1.44
C ARG A 150 -2.82 16.47 -2.66
N LEU A 151 -3.79 15.59 -2.45
CA LEU A 151 -4.54 14.94 -3.53
C LEU A 151 -5.69 15.79 -4.07
N ASN A 152 -5.91 17.01 -3.54
CA ASN A 152 -7.07 17.86 -3.81
C ASN A 152 -8.41 17.17 -3.51
N ILE A 153 -8.47 16.36 -2.46
CA ILE A 153 -9.67 15.67 -1.99
C ILE A 153 -10.22 16.41 -0.79
N HIS A 154 -11.47 16.88 -0.91
CA HIS A 154 -12.18 17.38 0.26
C HIS A 154 -12.66 16.20 1.12
N PRO A 155 -12.57 16.26 2.46
CA PRO A 155 -12.97 15.14 3.34
C PRO A 155 -14.37 14.57 3.08
N THR A 156 -15.33 15.40 2.66
CA THR A 156 -16.69 14.96 2.30
C THR A 156 -16.75 14.08 1.06
N HIS A 157 -15.70 14.04 0.23
CA HIS A 157 -15.66 13.20 -0.96
C HIS A 157 -15.13 11.77 -0.67
N ILE A 158 -14.62 11.51 0.53
CA ILE A 158 -14.09 10.20 0.89
C ILE A 158 -15.14 9.11 0.73
N GLU A 159 -16.38 9.35 1.15
CA GLU A 159 -17.47 8.39 1.00
C GLU A 159 -17.77 8.08 -0.47
N HIS A 160 -17.77 9.09 -1.35
CA HIS A 160 -17.96 8.89 -2.78
C HIS A 160 -16.80 8.12 -3.42
N ILE A 161 -15.57 8.44 -3.02
CA ILE A 161 -14.37 7.69 -3.47
C ILE A 161 -14.45 6.26 -2.99
N SER A 162 -14.77 6.05 -1.74
CA SER A 162 -14.93 4.72 -1.14
C SER A 162 -16.00 3.90 -1.89
N ALA A 163 -17.16 4.52 -2.20
CA ALA A 163 -18.19 3.86 -3.00
C ALA A 163 -17.73 3.51 -4.43
N SER A 164 -16.90 4.35 -5.06
CA SER A 164 -16.35 4.04 -6.38
C SER A 164 -15.35 2.86 -6.35
N VAL A 165 -14.69 2.67 -5.21
CA VAL A 165 -13.79 1.54 -4.97
C VAL A 165 -14.57 0.24 -4.79
N ASP A 166 -15.77 0.26 -4.17
CA ASP A 166 -16.59 -0.95 -3.94
C ASP A 166 -16.83 -1.73 -5.24
N THR A 167 -17.25 -1.05 -6.29
CA THR A 167 -17.49 -1.68 -7.61
C THR A 167 -16.24 -2.39 -8.15
N GLU A 168 -15.06 -1.77 -8.02
CA GLU A 168 -13.80 -2.38 -8.48
C GLU A 168 -13.36 -3.55 -7.58
N LEU A 169 -13.67 -3.50 -6.28
CA LEU A 169 -13.38 -4.59 -5.35
C LEU A 169 -14.29 -5.79 -5.61
N GLU A 170 -15.59 -5.58 -5.83
CA GLU A 170 -16.54 -6.63 -6.22
C GLU A 170 -16.07 -7.37 -7.47
N MET A 171 -15.69 -6.62 -8.52
CA MET A 171 -15.15 -7.20 -9.76
C MET A 171 -13.86 -8.00 -9.51
N THR A 172 -13.01 -7.52 -8.58
CA THR A 172 -11.76 -8.21 -8.22
C THR A 172 -12.05 -9.50 -7.48
N GLU A 173 -13.01 -9.50 -6.56
CA GLU A 173 -13.43 -10.68 -5.81
C GLU A 173 -14.05 -11.75 -6.73
N ASP A 174 -14.92 -11.34 -7.64
CA ASP A 174 -15.53 -12.24 -8.62
C ASP A 174 -14.48 -12.88 -9.53
N PHE A 175 -13.47 -12.10 -9.95
CA PHE A 175 -12.35 -12.65 -10.71
C PHE A 175 -11.55 -13.68 -9.90
N CYS A 176 -11.25 -13.41 -8.63
CA CYS A 176 -10.55 -14.37 -7.76
C CYS A 176 -11.36 -15.67 -7.60
N LYS A 177 -12.68 -15.59 -7.38
CA LYS A 177 -13.56 -16.76 -7.28
C LYS A 177 -13.60 -17.63 -8.54
N MET A 178 -13.28 -17.06 -9.71
CA MET A 178 -13.22 -17.82 -10.96
C MET A 178 -11.91 -18.60 -11.14
N LEU A 179 -10.90 -18.31 -10.32
CA LEU A 179 -9.59 -18.96 -10.36
C LEU A 179 -9.47 -20.12 -9.35
N ASP A 180 -10.38 -20.21 -8.39
CA ASP A 180 -10.51 -21.29 -7.40
C ASP A 180 -11.31 -22.47 -7.96
#